data_e69fc3122cc58dba85e06c6ec3744f74
#
_entry.id   e69fc3122cc58dba85e06c6ec3744f74
#
_cell.length_a   1.000
_cell.length_b   1.000
_cell.length_c   1.000
_cell.angle_alpha   90.00
_cell.angle_beta   90.00
_cell.angle_gamma   90.00
#
_symmetry.space_group_name_H-M   'P 1'
#
loop_
_entity.id
_entity.type
_entity.pdbx_description
1 polymer ?
#
loop_
_entity_poly.entity_id
_entity_poly.type
_entity_poly.pdbx_seq_one_letter_code
_entity_poly.pdbx_strand_id
1 'polypeptide(L)'
;MDYLQLLYLYPIQKLPILLLVSEERNTGKSTFLNFLKAIFQNNVTFNTNEDFRSQFNSDWAGKLLIMVDEVLLNRREDSERLKNLSTTLSYKVEAKGKDRDEIGFFAKFVLCSNNEHLPVIIDAGETRYWVRKIVPLQSDDTDFLQKLKAEIPAFLH
;
A
#
# COMPACT_ATOMS: atom_id res chain seq x y z
N MET A 1 -6.86 16.08 -9.92
CA MET A 1 -6.87 15.84 -8.47
C MET A 1 -5.86 14.76 -8.16
N ASP A 2 -5.01 15.00 -7.20
CA ASP A 2 -3.92 14.11 -6.80
C ASP A 2 -4.45 12.89 -6.02
N TYR A 3 -3.76 11.75 -6.10
CA TYR A 3 -4.11 10.53 -5.38
C TYR A 3 -4.21 10.76 -3.86
N LEU A 4 -3.27 11.51 -3.28
CA LEU A 4 -3.28 11.85 -1.85
C LEU A 4 -4.43 12.77 -1.47
N GLN A 5 -4.79 13.73 -2.33
CA GLN A 5 -5.99 14.56 -2.12
C GLN A 5 -7.27 13.72 -2.10
N LEU A 6 -7.38 12.75 -3.01
CA LEU A 6 -8.53 11.82 -3.03
C LEU A 6 -8.59 10.98 -1.77
N LEU A 7 -7.45 10.46 -1.29
CA LEU A 7 -7.39 9.72 -0.02
C LEU A 7 -7.89 10.54 1.16
N TYR A 8 -7.53 11.82 1.21
CA TYR A 8 -7.88 12.70 2.31
C TYR A 8 -9.32 13.20 2.23
N LEU A 9 -9.75 13.68 1.06
CA LEU A 9 -11.07 14.30 0.89
C LEU A 9 -12.20 13.28 0.71
N TYR A 10 -11.89 12.12 0.13
CA TYR A 10 -12.87 11.08 -0.18
C TYR A 10 -12.38 9.69 0.27
N PRO A 11 -12.23 9.48 1.59
CA PRO A 11 -11.60 8.26 2.14
C PRO A 11 -12.34 6.97 1.80
N ILE A 12 -13.64 7.04 1.54
CA ILE A 12 -14.46 5.87 1.19
C ILE A 12 -14.34 5.51 -0.29
N GLN A 13 -13.97 6.48 -1.15
CA GLN A 13 -13.84 6.24 -2.59
C GLN A 13 -12.76 5.19 -2.87
N LYS A 14 -13.09 4.20 -3.70
CA LYS A 14 -12.08 3.24 -4.18
C LYS A 14 -11.11 3.93 -5.13
N LEU A 15 -9.84 3.64 -4.94
CA LEU A 15 -8.75 4.11 -5.80
C LEU A 15 -7.96 2.90 -6.31
N PRO A 16 -7.24 3.05 -7.42
CA PRO A 16 -6.37 2.00 -7.92
C PRO A 16 -5.32 1.56 -6.87
N ILE A 17 -4.90 0.32 -6.96
CA ILE A 17 -3.77 -0.22 -6.21
C ILE A 17 -2.51 0.52 -6.67
N LEU A 18 -1.86 1.25 -5.78
CA LEU A 18 -0.60 1.92 -6.09
C LEU A 18 0.55 0.93 -5.93
N LEU A 19 1.25 0.65 -7.03
CA LEU A 19 2.42 -0.24 -7.05
C LEU A 19 3.67 0.54 -7.45
N LEU A 20 4.59 0.72 -6.51
CA LEU A 20 5.88 1.37 -6.70
C LEU A 20 6.96 0.32 -6.92
N VAL A 21 7.60 0.33 -8.06
CA VAL A 21 8.65 -0.62 -8.42
C VAL A 21 9.97 0.07 -8.75
N SER A 22 11.07 -0.57 -8.44
CA SER A 22 12.41 -0.15 -8.86
C SER A 22 13.33 -1.37 -8.93
N GLU A 23 14.33 -1.35 -9.79
CA GLU A 23 15.40 -2.36 -9.81
C GLU A 23 16.36 -2.17 -8.64
N GLU A 24 16.58 -0.92 -8.27
CA GLU A 24 17.55 -0.56 -7.23
C GLU A 24 16.89 -0.38 -5.86
N ARG A 25 17.72 -0.58 -4.83
CA ARG A 25 17.38 -0.24 -3.45
C ARG A 25 17.59 1.26 -3.20
N ASN A 26 17.14 1.74 -2.07
CA ASN A 26 17.32 3.14 -1.61
C ASN A 26 16.73 4.19 -2.55
N THR A 27 15.69 3.87 -3.28
CA THR A 27 14.98 4.80 -4.17
C THR A 27 13.87 5.62 -3.48
N GLY A 28 13.78 5.54 -2.16
CA GLY A 28 12.80 6.31 -1.37
C GLY A 28 11.43 5.65 -1.20
N LYS A 29 11.18 4.43 -1.70
CA LYS A 29 9.87 3.76 -1.56
C LYS A 29 9.44 3.60 -0.10
N SER A 30 10.29 3.03 0.74
CA SER A 30 10.00 2.87 2.18
C SER A 30 9.87 4.23 2.89
N THR A 31 10.61 5.25 2.44
CA THR A 31 10.45 6.63 2.94
C THR A 31 9.06 7.17 2.61
N PHE A 32 8.55 6.91 1.41
CA PHE A 32 7.19 7.29 1.02
C PHE A 32 6.12 6.57 1.85
N LEU A 33 6.29 5.26 2.13
CA LEU A 33 5.37 4.54 3.02
C LEU A 33 5.37 5.14 4.45
N ASN A 34 6.54 5.49 4.96
CA ASN A 34 6.67 6.13 6.28
C ASN A 34 6.04 7.54 6.29
N PHE A 35 6.13 8.29 5.19
CA PHE A 35 5.42 9.55 5.02
C PHE A 35 3.90 9.36 5.07
N LEU A 36 3.35 8.37 4.35
CA LEU A 36 1.93 8.03 4.45
C LEU A 36 1.54 7.64 5.88
N LYS A 37 2.40 6.89 6.58
CA LYS A 37 2.17 6.53 7.99
C LYS A 37 2.13 7.76 8.89
N ALA A 38 2.99 8.74 8.66
CA ALA A 38 3.01 9.98 9.43
C ALA A 38 1.73 10.81 9.22
N ILE A 39 1.23 10.88 7.98
CA ILE A 39 -0.01 11.62 7.66
C ILE A 39 -1.25 10.91 8.22
N PHE A 40 -1.41 9.63 7.92
CA PHE A 40 -2.66 8.89 8.20
C PHE A 40 -2.64 8.10 9.52
N GLN A 41 -1.50 8.05 10.21
CA GLN A 41 -1.30 7.50 11.55
C GLN A 41 -1.93 6.11 11.76
N ASN A 42 -2.95 6.02 12.62
CA ASN A 42 -3.64 4.76 12.92
C ASN A 42 -4.57 4.26 11.81
N ASN A 43 -4.82 5.08 10.79
CA ASN A 43 -5.65 4.70 9.65
C ASN A 43 -4.90 3.87 8.60
N VAL A 44 -3.63 3.57 8.83
CA VAL A 44 -2.83 2.71 7.95
C VAL A 44 -2.23 1.54 8.72
N THR A 45 -2.02 0.44 8.00
CA THR A 45 -1.33 -0.74 8.52
C THR A 45 -0.23 -1.18 7.57
N PHE A 46 0.90 -1.63 8.14
CA PHE A 46 1.95 -2.33 7.40
C PHE A 46 1.71 -3.83 7.50
N ASN A 47 1.80 -4.50 6.38
CA ASN A 47 1.66 -5.94 6.29
C ASN A 47 2.86 -6.56 5.58
N THR A 48 3.18 -7.77 5.95
CA THR A 48 4.09 -8.65 5.22
C THR A 48 3.32 -9.41 4.13
N ASN A 49 4.05 -10.11 3.25
CA ASN A 49 3.42 -11.02 2.29
C ASN A 49 2.65 -12.16 2.99
N GLU A 50 3.11 -12.58 4.16
CA GLU A 50 2.47 -13.63 4.96
C GLU A 50 1.17 -13.12 5.59
N ASP A 51 1.18 -11.92 6.17
CA ASP A 51 -0.02 -11.28 6.70
C ASP A 51 -1.10 -11.15 5.62
N PHE A 52 -0.68 -10.74 4.41
CA PHE A 52 -1.60 -10.64 3.28
C PHE A 52 -2.25 -11.97 2.93
N ARG A 53 -1.54 -13.07 3.06
CA ARG A 53 -2.05 -14.44 2.80
C ARG A 53 -2.83 -15.03 3.98
N SER A 54 -2.69 -14.47 5.16
CA SER A 54 -3.37 -14.94 6.37
C SER A 54 -4.88 -14.85 6.24
N GLN A 55 -5.57 -15.74 6.94
CA GLN A 55 -7.03 -15.65 7.15
C GLN A 55 -7.36 -14.60 8.22
N PHE A 56 -6.43 -14.37 9.17
CA PHE A 56 -6.59 -13.40 10.25
C PHE A 56 -6.20 -12.01 9.76
N ASN A 57 -7.18 -11.14 9.65
CA ASN A 57 -7.07 -9.82 9.02
C ASN A 57 -7.75 -8.72 9.83
N SER A 58 -7.92 -8.92 11.12
CA SER A 58 -8.59 -7.98 12.00
C SER A 58 -7.90 -6.60 12.06
N ASP A 59 -6.61 -6.54 11.75
CA ASP A 59 -5.83 -5.31 11.66
C ASP A 59 -6.18 -4.43 10.44
N TRP A 60 -6.93 -4.99 9.47
CA TRP A 60 -7.42 -4.24 8.29
C TRP A 60 -8.72 -3.49 8.57
N ALA A 61 -9.40 -3.84 9.67
CA ALA A 61 -10.68 -3.25 10.03
C ALA A 61 -10.56 -1.72 10.20
N GLY A 62 -11.37 -0.97 9.45
CA GLY A 62 -11.40 0.48 9.51
C GLY A 62 -10.14 1.18 9.01
N LYS A 63 -9.22 0.49 8.34
CA LYS A 63 -8.02 1.10 7.77
C LYS A 63 -8.30 1.78 6.43
N LEU A 64 -7.61 2.90 6.22
CA LEU A 64 -7.62 3.63 4.95
C LEU A 64 -6.62 3.04 3.95
N LEU A 65 -5.44 2.65 4.43
CA LEU A 65 -4.36 2.09 3.63
C LEU A 65 -3.83 0.79 4.24
N ILE A 66 -3.65 -0.20 3.38
CA ILE A 66 -2.91 -1.43 3.65
C ILE A 66 -1.62 -1.35 2.83
N MET A 67 -0.49 -1.27 3.51
CA MET A 67 0.81 -1.07 2.89
C MET A 67 1.65 -2.32 3.01
N VAL A 68 2.28 -2.74 1.90
CA VAL A 68 3.22 -3.86 1.86
C VAL A 68 4.54 -3.37 1.29
N ASP A 69 5.58 -3.37 2.11
CA ASP A 69 6.95 -3.14 1.63
C ASP A 69 7.56 -4.47 1.19
N GLU A 70 8.41 -4.43 0.17
CA GLU A 70 9.02 -5.61 -0.45
C GLU A 70 7.98 -6.67 -0.88
N VAL A 71 6.91 -6.21 -1.56
CA VAL A 71 5.83 -7.10 -2.00
C VAL A 71 6.35 -8.20 -2.95
N LEU A 72 5.93 -9.42 -2.70
CA LEU A 72 6.13 -10.59 -3.55
C LEU A 72 4.85 -11.44 -3.54
N LEU A 73 3.84 -10.99 -4.26
CA LEU A 73 2.54 -11.64 -4.43
C LEU A 73 2.47 -12.24 -5.84
N ASN A 74 3.38 -13.16 -6.11
CA ASN A 74 3.60 -13.75 -7.43
C ASN A 74 2.80 -15.04 -7.69
N ARG A 75 1.87 -15.39 -6.79
CA ARG A 75 0.90 -16.45 -7.00
C ARG A 75 -0.37 -15.89 -7.62
N ARG A 76 -1.03 -16.66 -8.47
CA ARG A 76 -2.28 -16.23 -9.10
C ARG A 76 -3.37 -15.95 -8.07
N GLU A 77 -3.44 -16.76 -7.03
CA GLU A 77 -4.40 -16.57 -5.93
C GLU A 77 -4.20 -15.24 -5.19
N ASP A 78 -2.94 -14.84 -4.96
CA ASP A 78 -2.62 -13.57 -4.32
C ASP A 78 -3.12 -12.39 -5.19
N SER A 79 -2.87 -12.47 -6.49
CA SER A 79 -3.30 -11.44 -7.45
C SER A 79 -4.83 -11.33 -7.51
N GLU A 80 -5.53 -12.45 -7.61
CA GLU A 80 -7.00 -12.45 -7.63
C GLU A 80 -7.58 -11.93 -6.30
N ARG A 81 -6.99 -12.32 -5.16
CA ARG A 81 -7.39 -11.80 -3.85
C ARG A 81 -7.24 -10.27 -3.81
N LEU A 82 -6.10 -9.75 -4.26
CA LEU A 82 -5.81 -8.32 -4.26
C LEU A 82 -6.79 -7.54 -5.15
N LYS A 83 -7.09 -8.06 -6.34
CA LYS A 83 -8.07 -7.51 -7.27
C LYS A 83 -9.48 -7.47 -6.65
N ASN A 84 -9.89 -8.56 -6.02
CA ASN A 84 -11.19 -8.65 -5.36
C ASN A 84 -11.30 -7.66 -4.20
N LEU A 85 -10.30 -7.58 -3.34
CA LEU A 85 -10.27 -6.65 -2.21
C LEU A 85 -10.26 -5.19 -2.66
N SER A 86 -9.61 -4.88 -3.77
CA SER A 86 -9.55 -3.49 -4.27
C SER A 86 -10.92 -2.94 -4.69
N THR A 87 -11.88 -3.80 -4.99
CA THR A 87 -13.21 -3.42 -5.49
C THR A 87 -14.35 -3.76 -4.53
N THR A 88 -14.13 -4.65 -3.53
CA THR A 88 -15.18 -5.02 -2.58
C THR A 88 -15.59 -3.87 -1.68
N LEU A 89 -16.86 -3.80 -1.32
CA LEU A 89 -17.41 -2.79 -0.41
C LEU A 89 -17.55 -3.30 1.03
N SER A 90 -17.53 -4.62 1.21
CA SER A 90 -17.55 -5.27 2.53
C SER A 90 -16.54 -6.40 2.59
N TYR A 91 -16.09 -6.69 3.79
CA TYR A 91 -15.11 -7.72 4.03
C TYR A 91 -15.37 -8.43 5.36
N LYS A 92 -15.19 -9.75 5.36
CA LYS A 92 -15.29 -10.54 6.58
C LYS A 92 -13.97 -10.49 7.36
N VAL A 93 -14.03 -9.89 8.52
CA VAL A 93 -12.89 -9.79 9.44
C VAL A 93 -12.93 -10.97 10.39
N GLU A 94 -11.80 -11.64 10.52
CA GLU A 94 -11.61 -12.74 11.44
C GLU A 94 -10.47 -12.42 12.40
N ALA A 95 -10.78 -12.29 13.69
CA ALA A 95 -9.79 -12.24 14.75
C ALA A 95 -9.60 -13.63 15.32
N LYS A 96 -8.38 -13.96 15.74
CA LYS A 96 -8.07 -15.27 16.32
C LYS A 96 -8.99 -15.57 17.52
N GLY A 97 -9.78 -16.65 17.40
CA GLY A 97 -10.70 -17.09 18.48
C GLY A 97 -12.00 -16.30 18.58
N LYS A 98 -12.39 -15.54 17.55
CA LYS A 98 -13.67 -14.83 17.48
C LYS A 98 -14.44 -15.23 16.23
N ASP A 99 -15.76 -15.05 16.27
CA ASP A 99 -16.61 -15.19 15.09
C ASP A 99 -16.27 -14.14 14.02
N ARG A 100 -16.61 -14.46 12.79
CA ARG A 100 -16.41 -13.55 11.65
C ARG A 100 -17.47 -12.47 11.67
N ASP A 101 -17.02 -11.21 11.65
CA ASP A 101 -17.86 -10.04 11.47
C ASP A 101 -17.72 -9.48 10.05
N GLU A 102 -18.82 -9.07 9.45
CA GLU A 102 -18.81 -8.37 8.17
C GLU A 102 -18.75 -6.86 8.42
N ILE A 103 -17.73 -6.21 7.89
CA ILE A 103 -17.53 -4.77 8.02
C ILE A 103 -17.43 -4.11 6.65
N GLY A 104 -17.71 -2.80 6.59
CA GLY A 104 -17.43 -1.99 5.41
C GLY A 104 -15.93 -1.98 5.10
N PHE A 105 -15.56 -2.19 3.83
CA PHE A 105 -14.17 -2.24 3.38
C PHE A 105 -13.89 -1.14 2.36
N PHE A 106 -13.13 -0.15 2.76
CA PHE A 106 -12.74 0.99 1.92
C PHE A 106 -11.22 1.16 1.80
N ALA A 107 -10.45 0.24 2.36
CA ALA A 107 -8.99 0.28 2.29
C ALA A 107 -8.49 0.26 0.84
N LYS A 108 -7.37 0.96 0.60
CA LYS A 108 -6.59 0.94 -0.63
C LYS A 108 -5.26 0.26 -0.35
N PHE A 109 -4.65 -0.26 -1.39
CA PHE A 109 -3.37 -0.94 -1.29
C PHE A 109 -2.26 -0.08 -1.84
N VAL A 110 -1.17 0.04 -1.08
CA VAL A 110 0.09 0.65 -1.52
C VAL A 110 1.18 -0.39 -1.37
N LEU A 111 1.74 -0.79 -2.49
CA LEU A 111 2.69 -1.89 -2.60
C LEU A 111 4.03 -1.36 -3.10
N CYS A 112 5.12 -1.78 -2.48
CA CYS A 112 6.47 -1.45 -2.92
C CYS A 112 7.26 -2.72 -3.23
N SER A 113 8.04 -2.70 -4.31
CA SER A 113 8.92 -3.82 -4.67
C SER A 113 10.24 -3.35 -5.24
N ASN A 114 11.31 -4.11 -4.97
CA ASN A 114 12.60 -4.00 -5.64
C ASN A 114 12.70 -4.96 -6.84
N ASN A 115 11.63 -5.68 -7.15
CA ASN A 115 11.55 -6.54 -8.33
C ASN A 115 10.61 -5.90 -9.35
N GLU A 116 11.15 -5.43 -10.47
CA GLU A 116 10.35 -4.84 -11.54
C GLU A 116 9.59 -5.88 -12.36
N HIS A 117 10.08 -7.10 -12.37
CA HIS A 117 9.61 -8.06 -13.35
C HIS A 117 8.38 -8.85 -12.94
N LEU A 118 8.09 -9.07 -11.67
CA LEU A 118 6.88 -9.81 -11.27
C LEU A 118 6.61 -9.73 -9.75
N PRO A 119 6.47 -8.53 -9.17
CA PRO A 119 6.11 -8.46 -7.74
C PRO A 119 4.67 -8.89 -7.49
N VAL A 120 3.82 -8.74 -8.52
CA VAL A 120 2.40 -9.11 -8.56
C VAL A 120 2.07 -9.54 -9.99
N ILE A 121 1.22 -10.52 -10.17
CA ILE A 121 0.73 -10.91 -11.51
C ILE A 121 -0.31 -9.88 -11.97
N ILE A 122 0.01 -9.15 -13.02
CA ILE A 122 -0.88 -8.18 -13.65
C ILE A 122 -1.18 -8.65 -15.07
N ASP A 123 -2.43 -8.96 -15.34
CA ASP A 123 -2.88 -9.39 -16.66
C ASP A 123 -2.91 -8.21 -17.63
N ALA A 124 -2.77 -8.48 -18.93
CA ALA A 124 -2.89 -7.45 -19.95
C ALA A 124 -4.29 -6.79 -19.90
N GLY A 125 -4.33 -5.46 -19.94
CA GLY A 125 -5.57 -4.68 -19.87
C GLY A 125 -6.13 -4.49 -18.44
N GLU A 126 -5.42 -4.92 -17.40
CA GLU A 126 -5.82 -4.70 -16.02
C GLU A 126 -5.74 -3.21 -15.65
N THR A 127 -6.86 -2.64 -15.23
CA THR A 127 -6.99 -1.20 -14.93
C THR A 127 -6.97 -0.86 -13.44
N ARG A 128 -7.00 -1.88 -12.57
CA ARG A 128 -7.04 -1.69 -11.12
C ARG A 128 -5.69 -1.30 -10.51
N TYR A 129 -4.60 -1.35 -11.28
CA TYR A 129 -3.26 -0.99 -10.83
C TYR A 129 -2.80 0.34 -11.42
N TRP A 130 -2.22 1.15 -10.57
CA TRP A 130 -1.42 2.30 -10.95
C TRP A 130 0.06 1.99 -10.65
N VAL A 131 0.75 1.51 -11.68
CA VAL A 131 2.17 1.13 -11.56
C VAL A 131 3.06 2.33 -11.82
N ARG A 132 3.97 2.60 -10.90
CA ARG A 132 4.97 3.66 -11.01
C ARG A 132 6.37 3.08 -10.86
N LYS A 133 7.14 3.17 -11.94
CA LYS A 133 8.58 2.89 -11.91
C LYS A 133 9.27 4.07 -11.24
N ILE A 134 9.99 3.79 -10.15
CA ILE A 134 10.79 4.77 -9.42
C ILE A 134 12.22 4.67 -9.91
N VAL A 135 12.71 5.75 -10.50
CA VAL A 135 14.10 5.86 -10.92
C VAL A 135 15.00 6.17 -9.72
N PRO A 136 16.24 5.68 -9.70
CA PRO A 136 17.21 6.04 -8.68
C PRO A 136 17.42 7.56 -8.62
N LEU A 137 17.68 8.06 -7.43
CA LEU A 137 18.15 9.44 -7.27
C LEU A 137 19.50 9.57 -7.97
N GLN A 138 19.63 10.58 -8.83
CA GLN A 138 20.86 10.82 -9.60
C GLN A 138 22.02 11.38 -8.77
N SER A 139 21.78 11.67 -7.49
CA SER A 139 22.80 12.18 -6.57
C SER A 139 22.92 11.26 -5.35
N ASP A 140 24.14 11.04 -4.91
CA ASP A 140 24.48 10.44 -3.61
C ASP A 140 24.18 11.40 -2.44
N ASP A 141 23.17 12.28 -2.61
CA ASP A 141 22.79 13.26 -1.62
C ASP A 141 22.06 12.58 -0.45
N THR A 142 22.84 11.96 0.42
CA THR A 142 22.37 11.43 1.71
C THR A 142 21.71 12.54 2.56
N ASP A 143 22.12 13.79 2.35
CA ASP A 143 21.61 14.96 3.02
C ASP A 143 20.16 15.28 2.57
N PHE A 144 19.83 15.06 1.30
CA PHE A 144 18.47 15.24 0.78
C PHE A 144 17.45 14.35 1.49
N LEU A 145 17.75 13.07 1.66
CA LEU A 145 16.83 12.14 2.35
C LEU A 145 16.68 12.48 3.84
N GLN A 146 17.74 12.97 4.48
CA GLN A 146 17.68 13.41 5.87
C GLN A 146 16.84 14.70 6.00
N LYS A 147 17.03 15.66 5.12
CA LYS A 147 16.22 16.88 5.05
C LYS A 147 14.75 16.57 4.81
N LEU A 148 14.45 15.71 3.82
CA LEU A 148 13.09 15.27 3.53
C LEU A 148 12.42 14.64 4.76
N LYS A 149 13.12 13.76 5.48
CA LYS A 149 12.60 13.14 6.70
C LYS A 149 12.37 14.15 7.82
N ALA A 150 13.23 15.18 7.93
CA ALA A 150 13.10 16.23 8.93
C ALA A 150 11.91 17.17 8.62
N GLU A 151 11.54 17.35 7.36
CA GLU A 151 10.42 18.21 6.94
C GLU A 151 9.04 17.52 7.11
N ILE A 152 8.98 16.19 7.18
CA ILE A 152 7.71 15.48 7.35
C ILE A 152 6.89 15.98 8.55
N PRO A 153 7.45 16.20 9.76
CA PRO A 153 6.70 16.72 10.89
C PRO A 153 6.15 18.13 10.65
N ALA A 154 6.89 18.98 9.95
CA ALA A 154 6.45 20.34 9.63
C ALA A 154 5.31 20.39 8.60
N PHE A 155 5.22 19.38 7.76
CA PHE A 155 4.11 19.22 6.79
C PHE A 155 2.78 18.85 7.47
N LEU A 156 2.84 18.29 8.68
CA LEU A 156 1.68 17.81 9.44
C LEU A 156 1.05 18.89 10.35
N HIS A 157 1.64 20.07 10.44
CA HIS A 157 1.18 21.24 11.19
C HIS A 157 0.74 22.36 10.27
#